data_4c87fd1edc475909c05edb1e5424325a
#
_entry.id   4c87fd1edc475909c05edb1e5424325a
#
_cell.length_a   1.000
_cell.length_b   1.000
_cell.length_c   1.000
_cell.angle_alpha   90.00
_cell.angle_beta   90.00
_cell.angle_gamma   90.00
#
_symmetry.space_group_name_H-M   'P 1'
#
loop_
_entity.id
_entity.type
_entity.pdbx_description
1 polymer ?
#
loop_
_entity_poly.entity_id
_entity_poly.type
_entity_poly.pdbx_seq_one_letter_code
_entity_poly.pdbx_strand_id
1 'polypeptide(L)'
;LVLGGYERDPAAFDVNAFPDSSNPTVLSFDPQRFASLMQGGIERVPTLENAGLARRVNGLESFTPDGEFILGESPEVKGFWAACGFCAHGVSGAGGVGKMIAEWIIDGEPGLDLWHMDIRRFGAYTASRRYIATRVNEIYSTYYDISYPALERSSARKLRLSPVYNRLEELGAVFGEKAGWERPNWFASNEPLAEGQGWPVPYGWASRYWSPAIGAEHQATRERVAMFDETSFSKIEVLGPGSLAFLQRITDNQMDQPVGAITYTQMPNEHGGIECDLTVTRLAADRFQIITGTAFGNHDLSWIRSQMPSDGSVYVNDITSSRCCIGVWGPRARELMRQASENDFSNEAFPYLTAQYATIGNIPVLALRVTYVGELGWEIYAPVEYGLKLWDTLWEAGQPLGLLAGGYRAIESLRLEKGYRYWSADIHSEYNPYEAGLGFAVKLQKGDFNGRAALERIKAQGVTRKLSCLVLDDPVAVALGGEPFLDGARVLGYVTSGGYGYTVRASIAYGYLPVAYAVPGTRVEVQLFGVRYGATVMKEPLYDPKNEKIKA
;
A
#
# COMPACT_ATOMS: atom_id res chain seq x y z
N LEU A 1 -30.48 -31.21 5.15
CA LEU A 1 -29.25 -30.66 4.59
C LEU A 1 -29.59 -29.41 3.77
N VAL A 2 -28.78 -28.38 3.92
CA VAL A 2 -28.81 -27.17 3.08
C VAL A 2 -27.59 -27.24 2.16
N LEU A 3 -27.81 -27.12 0.85
CA LEU A 3 -26.78 -27.01 -0.16
C LEU A 3 -26.88 -25.63 -0.81
N GLY A 4 -25.82 -24.89 -0.80
CA GLY A 4 -25.72 -23.55 -1.42
C GLY A 4 -24.31 -23.31 -1.91
N GLY A 5 -24.12 -22.28 -2.73
CA GLY A 5 -22.83 -21.90 -3.26
C GLY A 5 -22.96 -20.73 -4.24
N TYR A 6 -21.84 -20.36 -4.82
CA TYR A 6 -21.69 -19.27 -5.78
C TYR A 6 -21.22 -19.84 -7.12
N GLU A 7 -21.95 -19.51 -8.17
CA GLU A 7 -21.61 -19.94 -9.53
C GLU A 7 -20.38 -19.20 -10.05
N ARG A 8 -19.63 -19.87 -10.95
CA ARG A 8 -18.43 -19.31 -11.59
C ARG A 8 -18.72 -18.29 -12.69
N ASP A 9 -19.95 -18.27 -13.20
CA ASP A 9 -20.42 -17.34 -14.23
C ASP A 9 -21.63 -16.54 -13.72
N PRO A 10 -21.41 -15.57 -12.82
CA PRO A 10 -22.49 -14.77 -12.26
C PRO A 10 -23.04 -13.78 -13.28
N ALA A 11 -24.31 -13.42 -13.13
CA ALA A 11 -24.94 -12.35 -13.89
C ALA A 11 -25.11 -11.11 -13.00
N ALA A 12 -24.50 -10.00 -13.40
CA ALA A 12 -24.74 -8.71 -12.75
C ALA A 12 -26.21 -8.30 -12.93
N PHE A 13 -26.85 -7.93 -11.83
CA PHE A 13 -28.23 -7.43 -11.82
C PHE A 13 -28.25 -5.90 -11.86
N ASP A 14 -29.05 -5.31 -12.74
CA ASP A 14 -29.24 -3.86 -12.75
C ASP A 14 -30.18 -3.44 -11.61
N VAL A 15 -29.64 -2.72 -10.64
CA VAL A 15 -30.41 -2.23 -9.49
C VAL A 15 -31.58 -1.32 -9.87
N ASN A 16 -31.57 -0.69 -11.04
CA ASN A 16 -32.70 0.10 -11.53
C ASN A 16 -33.82 -0.77 -12.12
N ALA A 17 -33.58 -2.06 -12.35
CA ALA A 17 -34.58 -3.00 -12.83
C ALA A 17 -35.40 -3.65 -11.70
N PHE A 18 -35.22 -3.22 -10.44
CA PHE A 18 -36.06 -3.66 -9.33
C PHE A 18 -37.50 -3.21 -9.55
N PRO A 19 -38.48 -4.13 -9.62
CA PRO A 19 -39.88 -3.73 -9.62
C PRO A 19 -40.26 -3.16 -8.25
N ASP A 20 -40.92 -2.01 -8.22
CA ASP A 20 -41.33 -1.29 -6.98
C ASP A 20 -42.18 -2.12 -6.01
N SER A 21 -42.77 -3.23 -6.47
CA SER A 21 -43.72 -4.05 -5.73
C SER A 21 -43.21 -5.47 -5.37
N SER A 22 -42.00 -5.85 -5.74
CA SER A 22 -41.50 -7.20 -5.51
C SER A 22 -40.56 -7.29 -4.34
N ASN A 23 -40.61 -8.42 -3.63
CA ASN A 23 -39.54 -8.79 -2.70
C ASN A 23 -38.27 -9.13 -3.52
N PRO A 24 -37.24 -8.27 -3.56
CA PRO A 24 -36.07 -8.46 -4.42
C PRO A 24 -35.16 -9.61 -3.97
N THR A 25 -35.52 -10.28 -2.88
CA THR A 25 -34.67 -11.31 -2.24
C THR A 25 -34.90 -12.70 -2.82
N VAL A 26 -35.93 -12.91 -3.62
CA VAL A 26 -36.21 -14.25 -4.17
C VAL A 26 -36.48 -14.16 -5.68
N LEU A 27 -35.52 -14.68 -6.44
CA LEU A 27 -35.61 -14.84 -7.89
C LEU A 27 -36.09 -16.24 -8.25
N SER A 28 -36.50 -16.43 -9.50
CA SER A 28 -36.83 -17.78 -10.02
C SER A 28 -35.58 -18.67 -9.94
N PHE A 29 -35.80 -19.91 -9.49
CA PHE A 29 -34.72 -20.90 -9.44
C PHE A 29 -34.27 -21.26 -10.85
N ASP A 30 -32.95 -21.22 -11.08
CA ASP A 30 -32.33 -21.61 -12.33
C ASP A 30 -31.58 -22.94 -12.15
N PRO A 31 -32.14 -24.06 -12.68
CA PRO A 31 -31.50 -25.37 -12.55
C PRO A 31 -30.17 -25.49 -13.26
N GLN A 32 -29.96 -24.75 -14.36
CA GLN A 32 -28.69 -24.80 -15.12
C GLN A 32 -27.57 -24.14 -14.36
N ARG A 33 -27.81 -22.98 -13.75
CA ARG A 33 -26.85 -22.31 -12.86
C ARG A 33 -26.54 -23.14 -11.63
N PHE A 34 -27.52 -23.84 -11.07
CA PHE A 34 -27.34 -24.65 -9.87
C PHE A 34 -26.68 -26.02 -10.16
N ALA A 35 -26.62 -26.47 -11.40
CA ALA A 35 -26.15 -27.83 -11.75
C ALA A 35 -24.72 -28.11 -11.28
N SER A 36 -23.79 -27.18 -11.43
CA SER A 36 -22.38 -27.35 -10.99
C SER A 36 -22.27 -27.47 -9.47
N LEU A 37 -23.07 -26.72 -8.73
CA LEU A 37 -23.13 -26.76 -7.26
C LEU A 37 -23.72 -28.08 -6.79
N MET A 38 -24.77 -28.57 -7.45
CA MET A 38 -25.36 -29.87 -7.16
C MET A 38 -24.37 -31.01 -7.42
N GLN A 39 -23.63 -30.95 -8.54
CA GLN A 39 -22.62 -31.94 -8.88
C GLN A 39 -21.53 -32.02 -7.77
N GLY A 40 -20.97 -30.89 -7.37
CA GLY A 40 -19.98 -30.83 -6.27
C GLY A 40 -20.58 -31.29 -4.92
N GLY A 41 -21.88 -31.04 -4.70
CA GLY A 41 -22.62 -31.55 -3.54
C GLY A 41 -22.74 -33.08 -3.54
N ILE A 42 -23.08 -33.69 -4.67
CA ILE A 42 -23.19 -35.14 -4.83
C ILE A 42 -21.81 -35.81 -4.65
N GLU A 43 -20.76 -35.26 -5.20
CA GLU A 43 -19.39 -35.78 -5.02
C GLU A 43 -18.98 -35.86 -3.55
N ARG A 44 -19.43 -34.92 -2.71
CA ARG A 44 -19.13 -34.90 -1.27
C ARG A 44 -20.11 -35.70 -0.42
N VAL A 45 -21.36 -35.71 -0.84
CA VAL A 45 -22.48 -36.38 -0.15
C VAL A 45 -23.28 -37.18 -1.17
N PRO A 46 -22.88 -38.40 -1.54
CA PRO A 46 -23.48 -39.18 -2.63
C PRO A 46 -24.99 -39.42 -2.50
N THR A 47 -25.55 -39.43 -1.29
CA THR A 47 -26.97 -39.56 -1.04
C THR A 47 -27.81 -38.43 -1.62
N LEU A 48 -27.21 -37.29 -1.97
CA LEU A 48 -27.90 -36.18 -2.62
C LEU A 48 -28.38 -36.50 -4.04
N GLU A 49 -27.74 -37.46 -4.72
CA GLU A 49 -28.14 -37.88 -6.06
C GLU A 49 -29.61 -38.33 -6.11
N ASN A 50 -30.09 -38.97 -5.05
CA ASN A 50 -31.44 -39.49 -4.93
C ASN A 50 -32.35 -38.67 -4.01
N ALA A 51 -31.88 -37.50 -3.55
CA ALA A 51 -32.63 -36.66 -2.62
C ALA A 51 -33.57 -35.71 -3.37
N GLY A 52 -34.79 -35.53 -2.84
CA GLY A 52 -35.73 -34.52 -3.33
C GLY A 52 -35.36 -33.12 -2.83
N LEU A 53 -35.71 -32.08 -3.60
CA LEU A 53 -35.57 -30.69 -3.25
C LEU A 53 -36.80 -30.18 -2.49
N ALA A 54 -36.69 -29.99 -1.17
CA ALA A 54 -37.78 -29.51 -0.34
C ALA A 54 -38.03 -28.01 -0.49
N ARG A 55 -36.98 -27.21 -0.64
CA ARG A 55 -37.06 -25.75 -0.83
C ARG A 55 -35.94 -25.28 -1.74
N ARG A 56 -36.22 -24.24 -2.51
CA ARG A 56 -35.29 -23.61 -3.42
C ARG A 56 -35.28 -22.12 -3.11
N VAL A 57 -34.06 -21.53 -3.04
CA VAL A 57 -33.87 -20.10 -2.84
C VAL A 57 -32.84 -19.63 -3.85
N ASN A 58 -33.19 -18.60 -4.62
CA ASN A 58 -32.28 -17.89 -5.50
C ASN A 58 -32.42 -16.39 -5.16
N GLY A 59 -31.38 -15.77 -4.71
CA GLY A 59 -31.41 -14.39 -4.22
C GLY A 59 -30.32 -13.55 -4.88
N LEU A 60 -30.44 -12.24 -4.70
CA LEU A 60 -29.41 -11.29 -5.08
C LEU A 60 -28.39 -11.13 -3.95
N GLU A 61 -27.12 -11.02 -4.31
CA GLU A 61 -26.04 -10.73 -3.39
C GLU A 61 -25.42 -9.36 -3.69
N SER A 62 -25.11 -8.62 -2.64
CA SER A 62 -24.50 -7.30 -2.72
C SER A 62 -22.99 -7.43 -2.60
N PHE A 63 -22.30 -7.44 -3.73
CA PHE A 63 -20.83 -7.48 -3.80
C PHE A 63 -20.24 -6.13 -4.16
N THR A 64 -19.08 -5.85 -3.59
CA THR A 64 -18.26 -4.66 -3.86
C THR A 64 -17.14 -4.99 -4.86
N PRO A 65 -16.50 -3.98 -5.47
CA PRO A 65 -15.42 -4.23 -6.44
C PRO A 65 -14.15 -4.87 -5.89
N ASP A 66 -13.99 -4.91 -4.58
CA ASP A 66 -12.84 -5.52 -3.89
C ASP A 66 -13.20 -6.71 -2.99
N GLY A 67 -14.50 -6.93 -2.76
CA GLY A 67 -14.99 -8.03 -1.93
C GLY A 67 -15.08 -7.70 -0.44
N GLU A 68 -14.75 -6.46 -0.05
CA GLU A 68 -14.82 -5.99 1.33
C GLU A 68 -16.06 -5.11 1.56
N PHE A 69 -16.50 -4.99 2.81
CA PHE A 69 -17.66 -4.18 3.18
C PHE A 69 -17.46 -2.69 2.86
N ILE A 70 -18.55 -1.92 2.83
CA ILE A 70 -18.52 -0.46 2.72
C ILE A 70 -19.03 0.11 4.03
N LEU A 71 -18.11 0.66 4.84
CA LEU A 71 -18.39 1.19 6.17
C LEU A 71 -17.88 2.62 6.29
N GLY A 72 -18.56 3.42 7.11
CA GLY A 72 -18.07 4.75 7.48
C GLY A 72 -18.90 5.91 6.94
N GLU A 73 -18.48 7.12 7.28
CA GLU A 73 -19.11 8.36 6.83
C GLU A 73 -18.74 8.64 5.38
N SER A 74 -19.74 9.03 4.57
CA SER A 74 -19.50 9.44 3.19
C SER A 74 -18.55 10.66 3.13
N PRO A 75 -17.50 10.63 2.32
CA PRO A 75 -16.63 11.79 2.14
C PRO A 75 -17.32 12.97 1.43
N GLU A 76 -18.50 12.74 0.82
CA GLU A 76 -19.23 13.73 0.03
C GLU A 76 -20.38 14.35 0.80
N VAL A 77 -20.99 13.63 1.74
CA VAL A 77 -22.19 14.05 2.47
C VAL A 77 -21.99 13.83 3.96
N LYS A 78 -21.68 14.91 4.67
CA LYS A 78 -21.51 14.88 6.14
C LYS A 78 -22.77 14.38 6.85
N GLY A 79 -22.61 13.48 7.81
CA GLY A 79 -23.68 12.85 8.56
C GLY A 79 -24.37 11.68 7.85
N PHE A 80 -23.97 11.37 6.60
CA PHE A 80 -24.46 10.20 5.89
C PHE A 80 -23.48 9.01 6.09
N TRP A 81 -23.94 7.99 6.78
CA TRP A 81 -23.16 6.80 7.12
C TRP A 81 -23.55 5.61 6.27
N ALA A 82 -22.58 4.91 5.76
CA ALA A 82 -22.75 3.66 5.01
C ALA A 82 -22.40 2.46 5.89
N ALA A 83 -23.22 1.41 5.79
CA ALA A 83 -22.93 0.07 6.30
C ALA A 83 -23.61 -0.92 5.35
N CYS A 84 -22.94 -1.24 4.24
CA CYS A 84 -23.53 -2.03 3.15
C CYS A 84 -22.47 -2.83 2.38
N GLY A 85 -22.89 -3.53 1.32
CA GLY A 85 -21.96 -4.28 0.47
C GLY A 85 -21.29 -5.45 1.21
N PHE A 86 -22.04 -6.20 1.99
CA PHE A 86 -21.50 -7.21 2.91
C PHE A 86 -20.97 -8.49 2.25
N CYS A 87 -21.00 -8.62 0.92
CA CYS A 87 -20.37 -9.71 0.19
C CYS A 87 -20.66 -11.08 0.82
N ALA A 88 -21.97 -11.40 0.99
CA ALA A 88 -22.48 -12.63 1.62
C ALA A 88 -22.24 -12.80 3.13
N HIS A 89 -21.58 -11.86 3.80
CA HIS A 89 -21.24 -11.96 5.23
C HIS A 89 -22.08 -11.06 6.14
N GLY A 90 -23.23 -10.55 5.67
CA GLY A 90 -24.05 -9.61 6.43
C GLY A 90 -24.54 -10.15 7.77
N VAL A 91 -24.97 -11.42 7.83
CA VAL A 91 -25.45 -12.03 9.09
C VAL A 91 -24.30 -12.23 10.07
N SER A 92 -23.18 -12.80 9.61
CA SER A 92 -22.01 -13.06 10.47
C SER A 92 -21.31 -11.78 10.92
N GLY A 93 -21.27 -10.74 10.05
CA GLY A 93 -20.62 -9.47 10.34
C GLY A 93 -21.47 -8.48 11.15
N ALA A 94 -22.80 -8.67 11.22
CA ALA A 94 -23.74 -7.66 11.74
C ALA A 94 -23.39 -7.14 13.15
N GLY A 95 -23.02 -8.03 14.06
CA GLY A 95 -22.69 -7.65 15.45
C GLY A 95 -21.42 -6.79 15.53
N GLY A 96 -20.36 -7.22 14.85
CA GLY A 96 -19.08 -6.49 14.81
C GLY A 96 -19.22 -5.14 14.11
N VAL A 97 -19.84 -5.13 12.93
CA VAL A 97 -20.10 -3.90 12.16
C VAL A 97 -20.95 -2.91 12.96
N GLY A 98 -22.04 -3.39 13.59
CA GLY A 98 -22.92 -2.54 14.41
C GLY A 98 -22.15 -1.86 15.53
N LYS A 99 -21.27 -2.60 16.24
CA LYS A 99 -20.40 -2.03 17.28
C LYS A 99 -19.46 -0.98 16.71
N MET A 100 -18.71 -1.31 15.67
CA MET A 100 -17.68 -0.42 15.09
C MET A 100 -18.29 0.87 14.54
N ILE A 101 -19.42 0.79 13.84
CA ILE A 101 -20.12 1.98 13.33
C ILE A 101 -20.65 2.84 14.46
N ALA A 102 -21.21 2.23 15.52
CA ALA A 102 -21.69 2.98 16.70
C ALA A 102 -20.54 3.72 17.40
N GLU A 103 -19.41 3.07 17.63
CA GLU A 103 -18.20 3.68 18.19
C GLU A 103 -17.70 4.81 17.29
N TRP A 104 -17.61 4.58 15.98
CA TRP A 104 -17.16 5.58 15.02
C TRP A 104 -18.05 6.83 15.00
N ILE A 105 -19.39 6.66 15.06
CA ILE A 105 -20.33 7.80 15.14
C ILE A 105 -20.20 8.58 16.45
N ILE A 106 -19.99 7.88 17.58
CA ILE A 106 -19.98 8.49 18.93
C ILE A 106 -18.61 9.10 19.22
N ASP A 107 -17.55 8.38 18.95
CA ASP A 107 -16.17 8.70 19.33
C ASP A 107 -15.39 9.41 18.23
N GLY A 108 -15.95 9.48 16.99
CA GLY A 108 -15.33 10.11 15.81
C GLY A 108 -14.41 9.19 15.03
N GLU A 109 -14.03 8.03 15.57
CA GLU A 109 -13.17 7.04 14.93
C GLU A 109 -13.49 5.63 15.43
N PRO A 110 -13.25 4.57 14.63
CA PRO A 110 -13.50 3.21 15.07
C PRO A 110 -12.41 2.72 16.02
N GLY A 111 -12.76 1.81 16.94
CA GLY A 111 -11.83 1.21 17.90
C GLY A 111 -10.82 0.22 17.29
N LEU A 112 -10.99 -0.15 16.01
CA LEU A 112 -10.12 -1.05 15.24
C LEU A 112 -9.80 -0.44 13.89
N ASP A 113 -8.73 -0.92 13.26
CA ASP A 113 -8.44 -0.55 11.88
C ASP A 113 -9.49 -1.13 10.91
N LEU A 114 -10.27 -0.25 10.30
CA LEU A 114 -11.29 -0.59 9.31
C LEU A 114 -10.91 -0.14 7.89
N TRP A 115 -9.65 0.20 7.64
CA TRP A 115 -9.15 0.70 6.36
C TRP A 115 -9.68 -0.10 5.15
N HIS A 116 -9.61 -1.42 5.21
CA HIS A 116 -10.06 -2.29 4.10
C HIS A 116 -11.56 -2.23 3.84
N MET A 117 -12.35 -1.75 4.81
CA MET A 117 -13.80 -1.63 4.73
C MET A 117 -14.26 -0.16 4.64
N ASP A 118 -13.36 0.80 4.82
CA ASP A 118 -13.66 2.22 4.83
C ASP A 118 -14.14 2.69 3.45
N ILE A 119 -15.30 3.37 3.40
CA ILE A 119 -15.85 3.95 2.18
C ILE A 119 -14.88 4.91 1.50
N ARG A 120 -14.01 5.58 2.26
CA ARG A 120 -12.99 6.53 1.78
C ARG A 120 -11.91 5.89 0.90
N ARG A 121 -11.80 4.55 0.87
CA ARG A 121 -10.85 3.85 0.00
C ARG A 121 -11.19 3.93 -1.48
N PHE A 122 -12.46 4.22 -1.80
CA PHE A 122 -12.92 4.30 -3.18
C PHE A 122 -12.62 5.66 -3.81
N GLY A 123 -12.19 5.64 -5.06
CA GLY A 123 -12.00 6.85 -5.86
C GLY A 123 -13.03 6.96 -6.99
N ALA A 124 -13.02 8.10 -7.69
CA ALA A 124 -13.96 8.37 -8.78
C ALA A 124 -13.99 7.29 -9.90
N TYR A 125 -12.91 6.54 -10.08
CA TYR A 125 -12.84 5.44 -11.05
C TYR A 125 -13.84 4.31 -10.76
N THR A 126 -14.22 4.12 -9.49
CA THR A 126 -15.21 3.10 -9.08
C THR A 126 -16.65 3.51 -9.36
N ALA A 127 -16.93 4.77 -9.74
CA ALA A 127 -18.27 5.21 -10.06
C ALA A 127 -18.82 4.66 -11.40
N SER A 128 -17.97 4.08 -12.25
CA SER A 128 -18.39 3.50 -13.52
C SER A 128 -19.15 2.19 -13.32
N ARG A 129 -20.42 2.16 -13.72
CA ARG A 129 -21.25 0.93 -13.67
C ARG A 129 -20.59 -0.25 -14.40
N ARG A 130 -19.95 0.01 -15.54
CA ARG A 130 -19.25 -1.03 -16.31
C ARG A 130 -18.07 -1.58 -15.52
N TYR A 131 -17.27 -0.71 -14.88
CA TYR A 131 -16.18 -1.13 -14.01
C TYR A 131 -16.70 -2.00 -12.87
N ILE A 132 -17.72 -1.53 -12.14
CA ILE A 132 -18.32 -2.24 -11.01
C ILE A 132 -18.80 -3.61 -11.45
N ALA A 133 -19.65 -3.70 -12.50
CA ALA A 133 -20.22 -4.97 -12.96
C ALA A 133 -19.12 -5.98 -13.36
N THR A 134 -18.09 -5.52 -14.08
CA THR A 134 -16.99 -6.38 -14.51
C THR A 134 -16.17 -6.89 -13.32
N ARG A 135 -15.81 -6.01 -12.38
CA ARG A 135 -15.01 -6.35 -11.21
C ARG A 135 -15.79 -7.21 -10.21
N VAL A 136 -17.06 -6.89 -9.96
CA VAL A 136 -17.93 -7.65 -9.06
C VAL A 136 -18.13 -9.08 -9.57
N ASN A 137 -18.27 -9.28 -10.87
CA ASN A 137 -18.35 -10.63 -11.44
C ASN A 137 -17.09 -11.46 -11.14
N GLU A 138 -15.90 -10.88 -11.30
CA GLU A 138 -14.64 -11.57 -10.93
C GLU A 138 -14.60 -11.88 -9.43
N ILE A 139 -14.89 -10.88 -8.58
CA ILE A 139 -14.89 -11.06 -7.13
C ILE A 139 -15.87 -12.16 -6.70
N TYR A 140 -17.10 -12.12 -7.18
CA TYR A 140 -18.12 -13.11 -6.86
C TYR A 140 -17.70 -14.53 -7.30
N SER A 141 -17.22 -14.67 -8.54
CA SER A 141 -16.87 -15.99 -9.10
C SER A 141 -15.67 -16.64 -8.40
N THR A 142 -14.79 -15.84 -7.77
CA THR A 142 -13.55 -16.29 -7.10
C THR A 142 -13.60 -16.13 -5.59
N TYR A 143 -14.74 -15.75 -5.02
CA TYR A 143 -14.83 -15.33 -3.61
C TYR A 143 -14.38 -16.38 -2.60
N TYR A 144 -14.67 -17.66 -2.89
CA TYR A 144 -14.24 -18.78 -2.07
C TYR A 144 -12.97 -19.48 -2.58
N ASP A 145 -12.30 -18.91 -3.55
CA ASP A 145 -10.98 -19.40 -3.96
C ASP A 145 -9.92 -18.99 -2.94
N ILE A 146 -8.80 -19.68 -2.97
CA ILE A 146 -7.65 -19.28 -2.14
C ILE A 146 -7.12 -17.96 -2.63
N SER A 147 -7.21 -16.92 -1.80
CA SER A 147 -6.56 -15.63 -2.04
C SER A 147 -5.07 -15.74 -1.73
N TYR A 148 -4.29 -16.17 -2.72
CA TYR A 148 -2.84 -16.22 -2.56
C TYR A 148 -2.24 -14.82 -2.38
N PRO A 149 -1.22 -14.65 -1.53
CA PRO A 149 -0.50 -13.40 -1.43
C PRO A 149 -0.03 -12.92 -2.80
N ALA A 150 -0.16 -11.63 -3.05
CA ALA A 150 0.20 -11.00 -4.32
C ALA A 150 -0.61 -11.44 -5.56
N LEU A 151 -1.75 -12.09 -5.38
CA LEU A 151 -2.70 -12.36 -6.46
C LEU A 151 -3.20 -11.04 -7.05
N GLU A 152 -3.09 -10.91 -8.37
CA GLU A 152 -3.58 -9.75 -9.12
C GLU A 152 -4.95 -10.02 -9.73
N ARG A 153 -5.80 -9.00 -9.75
CA ARG A 153 -7.08 -9.07 -10.44
C ARG A 153 -6.89 -9.05 -11.96
N SER A 154 -7.69 -9.83 -12.67
CA SER A 154 -7.59 -9.98 -14.12
C SER A 154 -8.59 -9.14 -14.90
N SER A 155 -9.72 -8.79 -14.29
CA SER A 155 -10.78 -8.00 -14.94
C SER A 155 -10.58 -6.49 -14.78
N ALA A 156 -11.25 -5.70 -15.61
CA ALA A 156 -11.25 -4.24 -15.59
C ALA A 156 -9.84 -3.62 -15.54
N ARG A 157 -8.89 -4.26 -16.21
CA ARG A 157 -7.48 -3.82 -16.34
C ARG A 157 -7.34 -2.65 -17.30
N LYS A 158 -6.16 -2.00 -17.27
CA LYS A 158 -5.79 -0.86 -18.12
C LYS A 158 -6.74 0.33 -17.97
N LEU A 159 -7.25 0.56 -16.75
CA LEU A 159 -8.18 1.64 -16.47
C LEU A 159 -7.45 2.98 -16.32
N ARG A 160 -6.37 3.00 -15.55
CA ARG A 160 -5.51 4.16 -15.33
C ARG A 160 -4.09 3.80 -15.74
N LEU A 161 -3.55 4.54 -16.70
CA LEU A 161 -2.24 4.28 -17.27
C LEU A 161 -1.30 5.45 -16.98
N SER A 162 -0.07 5.13 -16.66
CA SER A 162 1.02 6.09 -16.65
C SER A 162 1.33 6.58 -18.07
N PRO A 163 1.81 7.81 -18.26
CA PRO A 163 2.23 8.30 -19.57
C PRO A 163 3.36 7.47 -20.19
N VAL A 164 4.05 6.67 -19.38
CA VAL A 164 5.15 5.79 -19.83
C VAL A 164 4.74 4.33 -20.00
N TYR A 165 3.46 4.01 -19.83
CA TYR A 165 2.94 2.64 -19.86
C TYR A 165 3.46 1.82 -21.06
N ASN A 166 3.42 2.38 -22.27
CA ASN A 166 3.85 1.66 -23.47
C ASN A 166 5.36 1.34 -23.44
N ARG A 167 6.19 2.25 -22.89
CA ARG A 167 7.63 1.97 -22.71
C ARG A 167 7.87 0.85 -21.70
N LEU A 168 7.08 0.81 -20.63
CA LEU A 168 7.18 -0.28 -19.66
C LEU A 168 6.76 -1.62 -20.28
N GLU A 169 5.69 -1.61 -21.09
CA GLU A 169 5.23 -2.82 -21.81
C GLU A 169 6.30 -3.31 -22.81
N GLU A 170 6.92 -2.39 -23.59
CA GLU A 170 8.03 -2.68 -24.50
C GLU A 170 9.25 -3.28 -23.78
N LEU A 171 9.52 -2.87 -22.54
CA LEU A 171 10.58 -3.39 -21.67
C LEU A 171 10.21 -4.72 -21.00
N GLY A 172 9.04 -5.29 -21.28
CA GLY A 172 8.60 -6.56 -20.75
C GLY A 172 8.06 -6.48 -19.31
N ALA A 173 7.43 -5.36 -18.93
CA ALA A 173 6.80 -5.22 -17.62
C ALA A 173 5.69 -6.24 -17.40
N VAL A 174 5.71 -6.89 -16.25
CA VAL A 174 4.62 -7.71 -15.73
C VAL A 174 3.81 -6.84 -14.77
N PHE A 175 2.63 -6.45 -15.22
CA PHE A 175 1.81 -5.47 -14.50
C PHE A 175 0.92 -6.08 -13.43
N GLY A 176 0.80 -5.38 -12.30
CA GLY A 176 -0.26 -5.50 -11.31
C GLY A 176 -1.16 -4.27 -11.31
N GLU A 177 -2.22 -4.29 -10.49
CA GLU A 177 -3.17 -3.19 -10.38
C GLU A 177 -3.27 -2.68 -8.94
N LYS A 178 -3.25 -1.35 -8.76
CA LYS A 178 -3.56 -0.67 -7.49
C LYS A 178 -4.41 0.57 -7.75
N ALA A 179 -5.57 0.67 -7.12
CA ALA A 179 -6.50 1.79 -7.26
C ALA A 179 -6.78 2.15 -8.74
N GLY A 180 -6.95 1.12 -9.57
CA GLY A 180 -7.17 1.23 -11.02
C GLY A 180 -5.92 1.50 -11.86
N TRP A 181 -4.76 1.76 -11.26
CA TRP A 181 -3.51 1.99 -11.96
C TRP A 181 -2.81 0.68 -12.33
N GLU A 182 -2.35 0.58 -13.59
CA GLU A 182 -1.37 -0.43 -13.99
C GLU A 182 0.01 -0.06 -13.45
N ARG A 183 0.64 -1.00 -12.74
CA ARG A 183 1.96 -0.80 -12.10
C ARG A 183 2.88 -1.98 -12.41
N PRO A 184 4.13 -1.76 -12.85
CA PRO A 184 5.05 -2.86 -13.09
C PRO A 184 5.43 -3.54 -11.78
N ASN A 185 5.14 -4.82 -11.64
CA ASN A 185 5.61 -5.63 -10.52
C ASN A 185 7.12 -5.93 -10.68
N TRP A 186 7.53 -6.35 -11.88
CA TRP A 186 8.91 -6.56 -12.32
C TRP A 186 8.97 -6.52 -13.86
N PHE A 187 10.16 -6.61 -14.43
CA PHE A 187 10.37 -6.68 -15.86
C PHE A 187 10.94 -8.05 -16.26
N ALA A 188 10.21 -8.84 -17.04
CA ALA A 188 10.62 -10.17 -17.45
C ALA A 188 11.96 -10.16 -18.26
N SER A 189 12.25 -9.06 -18.96
CA SER A 189 13.53 -8.87 -19.65
C SER A 189 14.76 -8.85 -18.72
N ASN A 190 14.56 -8.62 -17.41
CA ASN A 190 15.63 -8.62 -16.41
C ASN A 190 15.90 -10.02 -15.83
N GLU A 191 15.08 -11.04 -16.11
CA GLU A 191 15.26 -12.41 -15.56
C GLU A 191 16.64 -13.01 -15.87
N PRO A 192 17.20 -12.89 -17.08
CA PRO A 192 18.53 -13.43 -17.40
C PRO A 192 19.66 -12.85 -16.54
N LEU A 193 19.48 -11.63 -16.01
CA LEU A 193 20.48 -10.97 -15.16
C LEU A 193 20.57 -11.58 -13.75
N ALA A 194 19.63 -12.44 -13.38
CA ALA A 194 19.65 -13.18 -12.12
C ALA A 194 20.46 -14.47 -12.21
N GLU A 195 20.85 -14.93 -13.41
CA GLU A 195 21.63 -16.14 -13.59
C GLU A 195 22.99 -16.06 -12.87
N GLY A 196 23.35 -17.14 -12.17
CA GLY A 196 24.61 -17.21 -11.43
C GLY A 196 24.68 -16.43 -10.13
N GLN A 197 23.64 -15.70 -9.74
CA GLN A 197 23.63 -14.90 -8.51
C GLN A 197 23.52 -15.76 -7.24
N GLY A 198 23.02 -17.00 -7.33
CA GLY A 198 22.89 -17.93 -6.22
C GLY A 198 21.85 -17.50 -5.18
N TRP A 199 20.87 -16.68 -5.56
CA TRP A 199 19.73 -16.37 -4.70
C TRP A 199 18.79 -17.58 -4.58
N PRO A 200 18.19 -17.81 -3.41
CA PRO A 200 17.24 -18.89 -3.24
C PRO A 200 15.97 -18.62 -4.06
N VAL A 201 15.42 -19.68 -4.65
CA VAL A 201 14.09 -19.66 -5.22
C VAL A 201 13.10 -19.95 -4.10
N PRO A 202 12.14 -19.06 -3.82
CA PRO A 202 11.14 -19.32 -2.80
C PRO A 202 10.27 -20.51 -3.18
N TYR A 203 9.69 -21.19 -2.19
CA TYR A 203 8.80 -22.33 -2.42
C TYR A 203 7.37 -22.06 -1.92
N GLY A 204 6.46 -22.95 -2.26
CA GLY A 204 5.07 -22.90 -1.81
C GLY A 204 4.34 -21.65 -2.32
N TRP A 205 3.66 -20.95 -1.42
CA TRP A 205 2.88 -19.76 -1.79
C TRP A 205 3.76 -18.59 -2.22
N ALA A 206 4.95 -18.45 -1.65
CA ALA A 206 5.88 -17.39 -1.97
C ALA A 206 6.41 -17.45 -3.42
N SER A 207 6.39 -18.63 -4.06
CA SER A 207 6.85 -18.79 -5.45
C SER A 207 5.80 -18.45 -6.51
N ARG A 208 4.51 -18.31 -6.14
CA ARG A 208 3.43 -18.23 -7.15
C ARG A 208 3.43 -16.95 -7.98
N TYR A 209 3.77 -15.83 -7.34
CA TYR A 209 3.77 -14.50 -7.98
C TYR A 209 5.14 -13.84 -7.77
N TRP A 210 6.18 -14.60 -8.08
CA TRP A 210 7.58 -14.24 -7.94
C TRP A 210 8.33 -14.41 -9.26
N SER A 211 9.39 -13.63 -9.45
CA SER A 211 10.32 -13.75 -10.57
C SER A 211 11.73 -13.46 -10.08
N PRO A 212 12.76 -14.12 -10.64
CA PRO A 212 14.16 -13.80 -10.36
C PRO A 212 14.55 -12.38 -10.81
N ALA A 213 13.79 -11.75 -11.72
CA ALA A 213 13.95 -10.35 -12.12
C ALA A 213 13.92 -9.40 -10.90
N ILE A 214 13.12 -9.70 -9.88
CA ILE A 214 13.05 -8.90 -8.64
C ILE A 214 14.44 -8.73 -8.01
N GLY A 215 15.20 -9.82 -7.93
CA GLY A 215 16.57 -9.79 -7.41
C GLY A 215 17.52 -8.99 -8.30
N ALA A 216 17.42 -9.12 -9.62
CA ALA A 216 18.25 -8.38 -10.58
C ALA A 216 17.99 -6.87 -10.50
N GLU A 217 16.73 -6.45 -10.40
CA GLU A 217 16.32 -5.05 -10.24
C GLU A 217 16.76 -4.47 -8.89
N HIS A 218 16.61 -5.26 -7.81
CA HIS A 218 17.14 -4.93 -6.50
C HIS A 218 18.65 -4.70 -6.55
N GLN A 219 19.41 -5.64 -7.12
CA GLN A 219 20.87 -5.56 -7.22
C GLN A 219 21.32 -4.37 -8.07
N ALA A 220 20.63 -4.10 -9.19
CA ALA A 220 20.93 -2.94 -10.02
C ALA A 220 20.76 -1.63 -9.24
N THR A 221 19.74 -1.53 -8.41
CA THR A 221 19.51 -0.38 -7.53
C THR A 221 20.63 -0.21 -6.51
N ARG A 222 21.16 -1.32 -5.96
CA ARG A 222 22.26 -1.31 -4.97
C ARG A 222 23.64 -1.01 -5.57
N GLU A 223 23.91 -1.46 -6.80
CA GLU A 223 25.25 -1.44 -7.38
C GLU A 223 25.44 -0.40 -8.49
N ARG A 224 24.35 -0.02 -9.14
CA ARG A 224 24.37 0.85 -10.33
C ARG A 224 23.36 1.98 -10.20
N VAL A 225 22.31 1.90 -10.99
CA VAL A 225 21.17 2.82 -10.96
C VAL A 225 19.94 2.10 -11.52
N ALA A 226 18.78 2.33 -10.91
CA ALA A 226 17.52 1.85 -11.42
C ALA A 226 16.50 2.99 -11.50
N MET A 227 15.52 2.83 -12.40
CA MET A 227 14.48 3.79 -12.67
C MET A 227 13.11 3.13 -12.46
N PHE A 228 12.21 3.83 -11.76
CA PHE A 228 10.91 3.31 -11.34
C PHE A 228 9.80 4.29 -11.77
N ASP A 229 8.73 3.77 -12.34
CA ASP A 229 7.53 4.56 -12.59
C ASP A 229 6.66 4.63 -11.32
N GLU A 230 6.67 5.77 -10.68
CA GLU A 230 5.89 6.07 -9.47
C GLU A 230 4.74 7.05 -9.75
N THR A 231 4.37 7.19 -11.01
CA THR A 231 3.27 8.08 -11.43
C THR A 231 1.96 7.81 -10.71
N SER A 232 1.74 6.59 -10.26
CA SER A 232 0.55 6.19 -9.53
C SER A 232 0.48 6.68 -8.07
N PHE A 233 1.60 7.13 -7.45
CA PHE A 233 1.55 7.70 -6.11
C PHE A 233 0.60 8.89 -6.05
N SER A 234 -0.15 9.00 -4.97
CA SER A 234 -1.08 10.10 -4.79
C SER A 234 -0.34 11.38 -4.43
N LYS A 235 -0.69 12.45 -5.11
CA LYS A 235 -0.13 13.79 -4.97
C LYS A 235 -1.24 14.74 -4.57
N ILE A 236 -1.14 15.28 -3.36
CA ILE A 236 -2.13 16.17 -2.79
C ILE A 236 -1.48 17.54 -2.59
N GLU A 237 -2.11 18.58 -3.07
CA GLU A 237 -1.65 19.96 -2.90
C GLU A 237 -2.49 20.65 -1.82
N VAL A 238 -1.81 21.29 -0.87
CA VAL A 238 -2.42 22.10 0.20
C VAL A 238 -2.00 23.54 0.01
N LEU A 239 -2.98 24.43 -0.17
CA LEU A 239 -2.81 25.83 -0.54
C LEU A 239 -3.56 26.76 0.41
N GLY A 240 -3.11 28.00 0.45
CA GLY A 240 -3.80 29.11 1.09
C GLY A 240 -3.12 29.62 2.36
N PRO A 241 -3.50 30.81 2.83
CA PRO A 241 -2.84 31.49 3.95
C PRO A 241 -2.87 30.70 5.26
N GLY A 242 -3.86 29.81 5.43
CA GLY A 242 -3.98 28.91 6.58
C GLY A 242 -3.23 27.57 6.46
N SER A 243 -2.60 27.26 5.30
CA SER A 243 -2.06 25.95 4.99
C SER A 243 -0.99 25.47 5.97
N LEU A 244 -0.06 26.35 6.38
CA LEU A 244 0.96 26.00 7.36
C LEU A 244 0.35 25.66 8.72
N ALA A 245 -0.54 26.50 9.25
CA ALA A 245 -1.20 26.26 10.52
C ALA A 245 -2.06 24.98 10.50
N PHE A 246 -2.72 24.74 9.39
CA PHE A 246 -3.50 23.53 9.16
C PHE A 246 -2.62 22.26 9.20
N LEU A 247 -1.52 22.23 8.43
CA LEU A 247 -0.60 21.10 8.42
C LEU A 247 0.09 20.92 9.78
N GLN A 248 0.44 22.00 10.48
CA GLN A 248 0.95 21.91 11.84
C GLN A 248 -0.05 21.22 12.80
N ARG A 249 -1.35 21.44 12.60
CA ARG A 249 -2.39 20.85 13.45
C ARG A 249 -2.61 19.36 13.18
N ILE A 250 -2.54 18.92 11.92
CA ILE A 250 -2.90 17.54 11.54
C ILE A 250 -1.72 16.57 11.45
N THR A 251 -0.48 17.04 11.56
CA THR A 251 0.73 16.20 11.51
C THR A 251 1.43 16.15 12.86
N ASP A 252 2.22 15.13 13.12
CA ASP A 252 3.03 15.00 14.34
C ASP A 252 4.43 15.64 14.24
N ASN A 253 4.96 15.89 13.01
CA ASN A 253 6.24 16.52 12.78
C ASN A 253 6.12 18.04 12.56
N GLN A 254 7.26 18.74 12.64
CA GLN A 254 7.34 20.19 12.43
C GLN A 254 7.21 20.54 10.95
N MET A 255 6.16 21.28 10.57
CA MET A 255 5.90 21.71 9.20
C MET A 255 6.47 23.09 8.86
N ASP A 256 6.78 23.91 9.87
CA ASP A 256 7.42 25.21 9.64
C ASP A 256 8.91 25.03 9.39
N GLN A 257 9.23 24.64 8.18
CA GLN A 257 10.55 24.41 7.64
C GLN A 257 10.80 25.39 6.48
N PRO A 258 12.05 25.60 6.06
CA PRO A 258 12.35 26.42 4.88
C PRO A 258 11.62 25.93 3.63
N VAL A 259 11.34 26.86 2.69
CA VAL A 259 10.85 26.49 1.36
C VAL A 259 11.85 25.55 0.69
N GLY A 260 11.36 24.48 0.09
CA GLY A 260 12.15 23.39 -0.46
C GLY A 260 12.43 22.24 0.52
N ALA A 261 12.13 22.38 1.81
CA ALA A 261 12.29 21.27 2.75
C ALA A 261 11.22 20.18 2.54
N ILE A 262 11.65 18.93 2.70
CA ILE A 262 10.79 17.75 2.70
C ILE A 262 10.74 17.18 4.12
N THR A 263 9.55 16.97 4.64
CA THR A 263 9.32 16.43 5.98
C THR A 263 8.56 15.13 5.90
N TYR A 264 9.15 14.04 6.40
CA TYR A 264 8.45 12.79 6.65
C TYR A 264 7.66 12.91 7.95
N THR A 265 6.39 12.56 7.95
CA THR A 265 5.50 12.75 9.09
C THR A 265 4.35 11.75 9.06
N GLN A 266 3.77 11.49 10.24
CA GLN A 266 2.49 10.83 10.39
C GLN A 266 1.40 11.88 10.64
N MET A 267 0.16 11.52 10.31
CA MET A 267 -1.03 12.20 10.75
C MET A 267 -1.72 11.31 11.78
N PRO A 268 -1.61 11.62 13.07
CA PRO A 268 -2.22 10.80 14.09
C PRO A 268 -3.71 11.11 14.25
N ASN A 269 -4.47 10.10 14.63
CA ASN A 269 -5.82 10.27 15.13
C ASN A 269 -5.83 10.69 16.61
N GLU A 270 -7.01 10.89 17.20
CA GLU A 270 -7.15 11.38 18.59
C GLU A 270 -6.60 10.39 19.63
N HIS A 271 -6.50 9.09 19.30
CA HIS A 271 -5.90 8.06 20.16
C HIS A 271 -4.38 7.94 19.99
N GLY A 272 -3.80 8.69 19.05
CA GLY A 272 -2.37 8.66 18.72
C GLY A 272 -1.98 7.53 17.75
N GLY A 273 -2.97 6.87 17.13
CA GLY A 273 -2.75 5.90 16.06
C GLY A 273 -2.36 6.59 14.74
N ILE A 274 -1.66 5.87 13.87
CA ILE A 274 -1.14 6.38 12.60
C ILE A 274 -2.24 6.30 11.53
N GLU A 275 -2.96 7.37 11.31
CA GLU A 275 -4.00 7.44 10.29
C GLU A 275 -3.42 7.58 8.87
N CYS A 276 -2.39 8.43 8.70
CA CYS A 276 -1.66 8.57 7.45
C CYS A 276 -0.16 8.57 7.71
N ASP A 277 0.61 8.07 6.73
CA ASP A 277 2.08 8.06 6.72
C ASP A 277 2.57 8.57 5.37
N LEU A 278 3.26 9.73 5.36
CA LEU A 278 3.47 10.48 4.13
C LEU A 278 4.64 11.47 4.21
N THR A 279 4.99 12.06 3.08
CA THR A 279 5.95 13.17 3.02
C THR A 279 5.24 14.47 2.64
N VAL A 280 5.68 15.57 3.25
CA VAL A 280 5.21 16.93 2.98
C VAL A 280 6.38 17.77 2.50
N THR A 281 6.24 18.35 1.31
CA THR A 281 7.22 19.28 0.72
C THR A 281 6.67 20.70 0.78
N ARG A 282 7.41 21.64 1.37
CA ARG A 282 7.04 23.06 1.36
C ARG A 282 7.50 23.71 0.07
N LEU A 283 6.59 24.05 -0.83
CA LEU A 283 6.88 24.65 -2.14
C LEU A 283 6.88 26.19 -2.12
N ALA A 284 6.12 26.80 -1.19
CA ALA A 284 6.07 28.22 -0.93
C ALA A 284 5.65 28.47 0.53
N ALA A 285 5.52 29.72 0.92
CA ALA A 285 5.05 30.08 2.27
C ALA A 285 3.68 29.46 2.61
N ASP A 286 2.82 29.37 1.62
CA ASP A 286 1.40 28.99 1.69
C ASP A 286 1.04 27.86 0.71
N ARG A 287 2.05 27.08 0.26
CA ARG A 287 1.85 25.99 -0.71
C ARG A 287 2.70 24.77 -0.33
N PHE A 288 2.04 23.64 -0.18
CA PHE A 288 2.66 22.36 0.18
C PHE A 288 2.21 21.26 -0.76
N GLN A 289 3.08 20.29 -1.01
CA GLN A 289 2.78 19.06 -1.74
C GLN A 289 2.95 17.87 -0.81
N ILE A 290 1.93 17.04 -0.71
CA ILE A 290 1.92 15.79 0.04
C ILE A 290 2.03 14.64 -0.95
N ILE A 291 2.88 13.65 -0.64
CA ILE A 291 3.00 12.40 -1.39
C ILE A 291 2.65 11.26 -0.47
N THR A 292 1.75 10.39 -0.93
CA THR A 292 1.35 9.16 -0.23
C THR A 292 1.17 7.99 -1.20
N GLY A 293 1.05 6.78 -0.67
CA GLY A 293 0.97 5.56 -1.46
C GLY A 293 -0.29 5.49 -2.34
N THR A 294 -0.18 4.85 -3.49
CA THR A 294 -1.25 4.71 -4.48
C THR A 294 -2.56 4.16 -3.91
N ALA A 295 -2.47 3.15 -3.05
CA ALA A 295 -3.66 2.49 -2.49
C ALA A 295 -4.40 3.38 -1.49
N PHE A 296 -3.69 4.25 -0.79
CA PHE A 296 -4.18 5.00 0.36
C PHE A 296 -4.60 6.43 0.01
N GLY A 297 -4.27 6.91 -1.18
CA GLY A 297 -4.43 8.32 -1.55
C GLY A 297 -5.85 8.85 -1.44
N ASN A 298 -6.87 8.04 -1.76
CA ASN A 298 -8.28 8.46 -1.59
C ASN A 298 -8.66 8.58 -0.11
N HIS A 299 -8.23 7.63 0.72
CA HIS A 299 -8.41 7.64 2.15
C HIS A 299 -7.74 8.88 2.77
N ASP A 300 -6.45 9.08 2.50
CA ASP A 300 -5.67 10.18 3.04
C ASP A 300 -6.22 11.54 2.60
N LEU A 301 -6.57 11.69 1.32
CA LEU A 301 -7.22 12.89 0.80
C LEU A 301 -8.52 13.21 1.52
N SER A 302 -9.36 12.19 1.73
CA SER A 302 -10.65 12.34 2.39
C SER A 302 -10.47 12.71 3.87
N TRP A 303 -9.53 12.05 4.56
CA TRP A 303 -9.19 12.37 5.95
C TRP A 303 -8.64 13.79 6.08
N ILE A 304 -7.68 14.20 5.24
CA ILE A 304 -7.15 15.56 5.23
C ILE A 304 -8.27 16.58 5.00
N ARG A 305 -9.17 16.33 4.06
CA ARG A 305 -10.30 17.22 3.78
C ARG A 305 -11.28 17.31 4.94
N SER A 306 -11.52 16.23 5.68
CA SER A 306 -12.40 16.24 6.85
C SER A 306 -11.89 17.13 7.99
N GLN A 307 -10.58 17.38 8.00
CA GLN A 307 -9.89 18.22 8.99
C GLN A 307 -9.79 19.69 8.58
N MET A 308 -10.23 20.07 7.37
CA MET A 308 -10.09 21.44 6.87
C MET A 308 -10.87 22.46 7.72
N PRO A 309 -10.32 23.67 7.98
CA PRO A 309 -11.07 24.75 8.56
C PRO A 309 -12.17 25.22 7.60
N SER A 310 -13.29 25.66 8.16
CA SER A 310 -14.45 26.10 7.38
C SER A 310 -14.38 27.57 6.92
N ASP A 311 -13.30 28.28 7.24
CA ASP A 311 -13.14 29.72 6.98
C ASP A 311 -12.62 30.05 5.57
N GLY A 312 -12.36 29.04 4.74
CA GLY A 312 -11.84 29.23 3.38
C GLY A 312 -10.35 29.59 3.30
N SER A 313 -9.62 29.48 4.40
CA SER A 313 -8.17 29.77 4.44
C SER A 313 -7.29 28.66 3.87
N VAL A 314 -7.85 27.46 3.63
CA VAL A 314 -7.14 26.27 3.15
C VAL A 314 -7.90 25.63 1.99
N TYR A 315 -7.15 25.22 0.96
CA TYR A 315 -7.63 24.43 -0.17
C TYR A 315 -6.81 23.16 -0.30
N VAL A 316 -7.49 22.03 -0.51
CA VAL A 316 -6.86 20.70 -0.67
C VAL A 316 -7.28 20.08 -1.99
N ASN A 317 -6.33 19.93 -2.90
CA ASN A 317 -6.54 19.48 -4.27
C ASN A 317 -5.82 18.13 -4.53
N ASP A 318 -6.53 17.18 -5.15
CA ASP A 318 -5.90 16.03 -5.77
C ASP A 318 -5.26 16.43 -7.10
N ILE A 319 -3.94 16.35 -7.17
CA ILE A 319 -3.16 16.64 -8.37
C ILE A 319 -2.49 15.39 -8.95
N THR A 320 -2.89 14.20 -8.51
CA THR A 320 -2.30 12.92 -8.89
C THR A 320 -2.21 12.74 -10.39
N SER A 321 -3.29 12.98 -11.11
CA SER A 321 -3.34 12.79 -12.57
C SER A 321 -2.69 13.91 -13.38
N SER A 322 -2.28 15.02 -12.74
CA SER A 322 -1.66 16.15 -13.42
C SER A 322 -0.12 16.03 -13.54
N ARG A 323 0.48 15.10 -12.79
CA ARG A 323 1.94 14.94 -12.70
C ARG A 323 2.35 13.49 -12.79
N CYS A 324 3.33 13.19 -13.64
CA CYS A 324 4.07 11.93 -13.55
C CYS A 324 5.14 12.01 -12.46
N CYS A 325 5.63 10.85 -12.05
CA CYS A 325 6.75 10.70 -11.13
C CYS A 325 7.65 9.56 -11.60
N ILE A 326 8.94 9.85 -11.77
CA ILE A 326 9.96 8.85 -12.08
C ILE A 326 10.98 8.85 -10.95
N GLY A 327 11.09 7.73 -10.24
CA GLY A 327 12.12 7.49 -9.23
C GLY A 327 13.44 7.08 -9.90
N VAL A 328 14.55 7.66 -9.47
CA VAL A 328 15.91 7.32 -9.95
C VAL A 328 16.79 7.10 -8.75
N TRP A 329 17.20 5.85 -8.48
CA TRP A 329 18.01 5.51 -7.31
C TRP A 329 19.16 4.58 -7.62
N GLY A 330 20.23 4.73 -6.85
CA GLY A 330 21.42 3.92 -6.88
C GLY A 330 22.69 4.75 -6.74
N PRO A 331 23.86 4.13 -6.48
CA PRO A 331 25.12 4.85 -6.32
C PRO A 331 25.52 5.70 -7.53
N ARG A 332 25.03 5.36 -8.74
CA ARG A 332 25.27 6.11 -9.98
C ARG A 332 24.14 7.09 -10.35
N ALA A 333 23.14 7.25 -9.49
CA ALA A 333 22.01 8.15 -9.77
C ALA A 333 22.46 9.60 -10.01
N ARG A 334 23.43 10.11 -9.21
CA ARG A 334 23.98 11.46 -9.45
C ARG A 334 24.72 11.59 -10.77
N GLU A 335 25.43 10.56 -11.18
CA GLU A 335 26.10 10.55 -12.49
C GLU A 335 25.08 10.64 -13.61
N LEU A 336 23.97 9.90 -13.52
CA LEU A 336 22.84 9.99 -14.44
C LEU A 336 22.27 11.40 -14.48
N MET A 337 21.99 12.00 -13.32
CA MET A 337 21.41 13.34 -13.25
C MET A 337 22.33 14.39 -13.89
N ARG A 338 23.66 14.27 -13.73
CA ARG A 338 24.64 15.16 -14.39
C ARG A 338 24.67 15.01 -15.91
N GLN A 339 24.36 13.83 -16.44
CA GLN A 339 24.25 13.61 -17.89
C GLN A 339 22.95 14.14 -18.46
N ALA A 340 21.86 14.11 -17.67
CA ALA A 340 20.54 14.48 -18.12
C ALA A 340 20.18 15.95 -17.81
N SER A 341 21.00 16.69 -17.04
CA SER A 341 20.68 18.02 -16.55
C SER A 341 21.91 18.92 -16.44
N GLU A 342 21.72 20.20 -16.72
CA GLU A 342 22.73 21.25 -16.48
C GLU A 342 22.68 21.78 -15.03
N ASN A 343 21.64 21.44 -14.24
CA ASN A 343 21.56 21.83 -12.84
C ASN A 343 22.55 21.06 -11.97
N ASP A 344 22.97 21.65 -10.87
CA ASP A 344 23.89 21.03 -9.94
C ASP A 344 23.15 20.10 -8.96
N PHE A 345 23.42 18.78 -9.08
CA PHE A 345 22.90 17.73 -8.20
C PHE A 345 23.94 17.27 -7.15
N SER A 346 24.95 18.10 -6.82
CA SER A 346 25.90 17.84 -5.73
C SER A 346 25.20 17.84 -4.36
N ASN A 347 25.89 17.36 -3.33
CA ASN A 347 25.36 17.40 -1.95
C ASN A 347 25.20 18.82 -1.43
N GLU A 348 26.08 19.71 -1.84
CA GLU A 348 26.11 21.12 -1.44
C GLU A 348 24.93 21.88 -2.05
N ALA A 349 24.67 21.68 -3.35
CA ALA A 349 23.61 22.37 -4.05
C ALA A 349 22.23 21.74 -3.80
N PHE A 350 22.19 20.42 -3.61
CA PHE A 350 20.94 19.67 -3.44
C PHE A 350 21.01 18.71 -2.24
N PRO A 351 20.90 19.21 -1.00
CA PRO A 351 20.95 18.40 0.22
C PRO A 351 19.83 17.34 0.31
N TYR A 352 20.09 16.27 1.05
CA TYR A 352 19.08 15.24 1.34
C TYR A 352 17.86 15.84 2.07
N LEU A 353 16.65 15.37 1.74
CA LEU A 353 15.36 15.91 2.19
C LEU A 353 15.10 17.36 1.75
N THR A 354 15.55 17.69 0.54
CA THR A 354 15.15 18.94 -0.12
C THR A 354 14.54 18.70 -1.49
N ALA A 355 13.76 19.68 -1.95
CA ALA A 355 13.10 19.72 -3.24
C ALA A 355 13.54 20.98 -3.99
N GLN A 356 13.79 20.85 -5.29
CA GLN A 356 14.17 21.97 -6.15
C GLN A 356 13.53 21.84 -7.53
N TYR A 357 13.22 22.98 -8.12
CA TYR A 357 12.90 23.04 -9.54
C TYR A 357 14.19 22.91 -10.35
N ALA A 358 14.15 22.08 -11.37
CA ALA A 358 15.28 21.78 -12.25
C ALA A 358 14.80 21.56 -13.68
N THR A 359 15.75 21.33 -14.59
CA THR A 359 15.46 20.98 -15.98
C THR A 359 16.17 19.69 -16.33
N ILE A 360 15.43 18.67 -16.80
CA ILE A 360 15.98 17.42 -17.32
C ILE A 360 15.89 17.45 -18.84
N GLY A 361 17.04 17.51 -19.54
CA GLY A 361 17.06 17.91 -20.95
C GLY A 361 16.43 19.29 -21.12
N ASN A 362 15.25 19.36 -21.73
CA ASN A 362 14.46 20.60 -21.86
C ASN A 362 13.12 20.54 -21.09
N ILE A 363 12.99 19.63 -20.13
CA ILE A 363 11.74 19.39 -19.40
C ILE A 363 11.81 20.07 -18.02
N PRO A 364 10.88 20.98 -17.68
CA PRO A 364 10.79 21.54 -16.34
C PRO A 364 10.29 20.49 -15.36
N VAL A 365 11.02 20.26 -14.28
CA VAL A 365 10.71 19.27 -13.25
C VAL A 365 10.77 19.87 -11.85
N LEU A 366 10.07 19.24 -10.92
CA LEU A 366 10.31 19.35 -9.49
C LEU A 366 11.03 18.06 -9.07
N ALA A 367 12.27 18.16 -8.63
CA ALA A 367 13.06 17.05 -8.13
C ALA A 367 13.04 17.03 -6.60
N LEU A 368 12.75 15.89 -6.00
CA LEU A 368 12.75 15.65 -4.55
C LEU A 368 13.89 14.69 -4.22
N ARG A 369 14.87 15.10 -3.42
CA ARG A 369 15.93 14.21 -2.97
C ARG A 369 15.46 13.39 -1.77
N VAL A 370 14.80 12.29 -2.06
CA VAL A 370 14.23 11.33 -1.11
C VAL A 370 14.49 9.91 -1.57
N THR A 371 14.24 8.93 -0.71
CA THR A 371 14.34 7.52 -1.07
C THR A 371 13.39 6.68 -0.24
N TYR A 372 12.78 5.68 -0.87
CA TYR A 372 12.08 4.58 -0.21
C TYR A 372 12.81 3.24 -0.42
N VAL A 373 13.95 3.25 -1.11
CA VAL A 373 14.78 2.08 -1.40
C VAL A 373 16.10 2.06 -0.62
N GLY A 374 16.45 3.16 0.05
CA GLY A 374 17.66 3.26 0.87
C GLY A 374 18.94 3.55 0.09
N GLU A 375 18.83 4.11 -1.13
CA GLU A 375 19.95 4.57 -1.96
C GLU A 375 19.86 6.06 -2.25
N LEU A 376 21.00 6.63 -2.69
CA LEU A 376 21.07 7.97 -3.28
C LEU A 376 20.10 8.07 -4.46
N GLY A 377 19.33 9.14 -4.54
CA GLY A 377 18.52 9.41 -5.72
C GLY A 377 17.44 10.46 -5.51
N TRP A 378 16.55 10.52 -6.47
CA TRP A 378 15.51 11.53 -6.57
C TRP A 378 14.21 10.95 -7.12
N GLU A 379 13.09 11.48 -6.64
CA GLU A 379 11.80 11.43 -7.31
C GLU A 379 11.67 12.66 -8.21
N ILE A 380 11.43 12.45 -9.49
CA ILE A 380 11.37 13.50 -10.51
C ILE A 380 9.93 13.67 -10.97
N TYR A 381 9.33 14.80 -10.62
CA TYR A 381 7.96 15.13 -10.95
C TYR A 381 7.90 16.11 -12.13
N ALA A 382 7.11 15.76 -13.15
CA ALA A 382 6.82 16.65 -14.28
C ALA A 382 5.31 16.71 -14.56
N PRO A 383 4.81 17.76 -15.26
CA PRO A 383 3.47 17.71 -15.83
C PRO A 383 3.33 16.46 -16.72
N VAL A 384 2.16 15.82 -16.69
CA VAL A 384 1.95 14.47 -17.26
C VAL A 384 2.28 14.40 -18.75
N GLU A 385 2.07 15.50 -19.50
CA GLU A 385 2.38 15.59 -20.93
C GLU A 385 3.86 15.44 -21.27
N TYR A 386 4.74 15.68 -20.29
CA TYR A 386 6.19 15.48 -20.46
C TYR A 386 6.64 14.07 -20.07
N GLY A 387 5.77 13.25 -19.50
CA GLY A 387 6.16 12.00 -18.83
C GLY A 387 6.93 11.05 -19.75
N LEU A 388 6.46 10.84 -20.98
CA LEU A 388 7.15 9.99 -21.95
C LEU A 388 8.54 10.54 -22.31
N LYS A 389 8.63 11.84 -22.59
CA LYS A 389 9.91 12.48 -22.93
C LYS A 389 10.87 12.47 -21.73
N LEU A 390 10.37 12.63 -20.50
CA LEU A 390 11.17 12.53 -19.29
C LEU A 390 11.77 11.14 -19.14
N TRP A 391 10.94 10.11 -19.30
CA TRP A 391 11.41 8.71 -19.26
C TRP A 391 12.50 8.46 -20.29
N ASP A 392 12.24 8.78 -21.57
CA ASP A 392 13.19 8.53 -22.64
C ASP A 392 14.51 9.30 -22.41
N THR A 393 14.46 10.55 -21.95
CA THR A 393 15.67 11.34 -21.64
C THR A 393 16.52 10.71 -20.54
N LEU A 394 15.88 10.29 -19.43
CA LEU A 394 16.58 9.62 -18.32
C LEU A 394 17.08 8.22 -18.74
N TRP A 395 16.30 7.50 -19.54
CA TRP A 395 16.64 6.19 -20.04
C TRP A 395 17.88 6.23 -20.93
N GLU A 396 17.92 7.14 -21.90
CA GLU A 396 19.07 7.34 -22.79
C GLU A 396 20.34 7.71 -22.01
N ALA A 397 20.23 8.66 -21.08
CA ALA A 397 21.35 9.08 -20.23
C ALA A 397 21.86 7.96 -19.31
N GLY A 398 20.98 7.07 -18.88
CA GLY A 398 21.31 5.99 -17.94
C GLY A 398 21.92 4.74 -18.59
N GLN A 399 21.75 4.52 -19.90
CA GLN A 399 22.23 3.30 -20.57
C GLN A 399 23.74 3.06 -20.38
N PRO A 400 24.63 4.05 -20.55
CA PRO A 400 26.07 3.88 -20.31
C PRO A 400 26.41 3.54 -18.84
N LEU A 401 25.47 3.80 -17.93
CA LEU A 401 25.62 3.57 -16.51
C LEU A 401 25.08 2.19 -16.07
N GLY A 402 24.54 1.40 -16.99
CA GLY A 402 23.90 0.13 -16.71
C GLY A 402 22.54 0.28 -16.01
N LEU A 403 21.78 1.32 -16.37
CA LEU A 403 20.43 1.58 -15.88
C LEU A 403 19.50 0.40 -16.18
N LEU A 404 18.70 0.01 -15.21
CA LEU A 404 17.56 -0.90 -15.39
C LEU A 404 16.24 -0.20 -15.05
N ALA A 405 15.16 -0.64 -15.67
CA ALA A 405 13.81 -0.39 -15.17
C ALA A 405 13.54 -1.36 -14.02
N GLY A 406 13.00 -0.86 -12.92
CA GLY A 406 12.66 -1.65 -11.75
C GLY A 406 11.16 -1.60 -11.44
N GLY A 407 10.65 -2.70 -10.89
CA GLY A 407 9.26 -2.84 -10.49
C GLY A 407 9.03 -2.71 -8.99
N TYR A 408 7.77 -2.65 -8.60
CA TYR A 408 7.37 -2.45 -7.20
C TYR A 408 7.78 -3.60 -6.27
N ARG A 409 8.00 -4.82 -6.80
CA ARG A 409 8.50 -5.95 -5.99
C ARG A 409 9.96 -5.77 -5.59
N ALA A 410 10.76 -5.12 -6.43
CA ALA A 410 12.13 -4.74 -6.07
C ALA A 410 12.13 -3.63 -5.00
N ILE A 411 11.25 -2.61 -5.13
CA ILE A 411 11.07 -1.58 -4.09
C ILE A 411 10.72 -2.24 -2.74
N GLU A 412 9.82 -3.22 -2.74
CA GLU A 412 9.40 -3.95 -1.53
C GLU A 412 10.58 -4.66 -0.85
N SER A 413 11.40 -5.37 -1.62
CA SER A 413 12.60 -6.03 -1.08
C SER A 413 13.64 -5.02 -0.56
N LEU A 414 13.84 -3.91 -1.29
CA LEU A 414 14.78 -2.85 -0.92
C LEU A 414 14.37 -2.13 0.39
N ARG A 415 13.08 -1.78 0.53
CA ARG A 415 12.57 -1.09 1.73
C ARG A 415 12.64 -1.98 2.97
N LEU A 416 12.41 -3.32 2.82
CA LEU A 416 12.55 -4.28 3.92
C LEU A 416 13.94 -4.27 4.54
N GLU A 417 15.00 -4.27 3.71
CA GLU A 417 16.38 -4.20 4.19
C GLU A 417 16.69 -2.90 4.92
N LYS A 418 16.04 -1.79 4.49
CA LYS A 418 16.21 -0.46 5.07
C LYS A 418 15.31 -0.20 6.28
N GLY A 419 14.37 -1.09 6.55
CA GLY A 419 13.44 -0.95 7.66
C GLY A 419 12.41 0.16 7.47
N TYR A 420 12.10 0.54 6.23
CA TYR A 420 11.02 1.48 5.95
C TYR A 420 9.66 0.79 6.08
N ARG A 421 8.72 1.47 6.73
CA ARG A 421 7.41 0.93 7.08
C ARG A 421 6.47 0.99 5.88
N TYR A 422 5.57 0.03 5.82
CA TYR A 422 4.48 0.02 4.85
C TYR A 422 3.16 0.23 5.58
N TRP A 423 2.46 1.32 5.25
CA TRP A 423 1.16 1.61 5.85
C TRP A 423 0.14 0.56 5.40
N SER A 424 -0.81 0.22 6.24
CA SER A 424 -1.77 -0.89 6.20
C SER A 424 -1.22 -2.27 6.59
N ALA A 425 0.09 -2.47 6.63
CA ALA A 425 0.69 -3.72 7.08
C ALA A 425 1.54 -3.53 8.34
N ASP A 426 2.63 -2.74 8.25
CA ASP A 426 3.52 -2.49 9.38
C ASP A 426 2.98 -1.42 10.33
N ILE A 427 2.23 -0.48 9.83
CA ILE A 427 1.65 0.66 10.55
C ILE A 427 0.25 0.96 10.05
N HIS A 428 -0.66 1.30 10.96
CA HIS A 428 -2.04 1.72 10.71
C HIS A 428 -2.63 2.35 11.98
N SER A 429 -3.93 2.63 12.03
CA SER A 429 -4.58 3.35 13.14
C SER A 429 -4.48 2.67 14.53
N GLU A 430 -4.24 1.35 14.61
CA GLU A 430 -4.03 0.64 15.88
C GLU A 430 -2.60 0.69 16.43
N TYR A 431 -1.66 1.25 15.67
CA TYR A 431 -0.27 1.41 16.09
C TYR A 431 0.10 2.87 16.22
N ASN A 432 0.87 3.20 17.26
CA ASN A 432 1.37 4.56 17.45
C ASN A 432 2.83 4.68 16.98
N PRO A 433 3.33 5.89 16.71
CA PRO A 433 4.70 6.11 16.22
C PRO A 433 5.80 5.54 17.13
N TYR A 434 5.57 5.46 18.44
CA TYR A 434 6.59 4.94 19.37
C TYR A 434 6.72 3.41 19.29
N GLU A 435 5.60 2.70 19.14
CA GLU A 435 5.59 1.26 18.88
C GLU A 435 6.23 0.92 17.54
N ALA A 436 5.96 1.75 16.52
CA ALA A 436 6.45 1.57 15.16
C ALA A 436 7.93 1.96 14.94
N GLY A 437 8.59 2.54 15.97
CA GLY A 437 9.96 3.04 15.84
C GLY A 437 10.06 4.38 15.10
N LEU A 438 8.93 5.08 14.92
CA LEU A 438 8.81 6.38 14.23
C LEU A 438 8.77 7.59 15.19
N GLY A 439 9.04 7.36 16.47
CA GLY A 439 9.01 8.41 17.49
C GLY A 439 9.97 9.59 17.22
N PHE A 440 10.91 9.44 16.30
CA PHE A 440 11.79 10.55 15.87
C PHE A 440 11.03 11.64 15.10
N ALA A 441 9.93 11.30 14.44
CA ALA A 441 9.06 12.23 13.72
C ALA A 441 8.20 13.05 14.68
N VAL A 442 7.78 12.49 15.82
CA VAL A 442 6.88 13.13 16.78
C VAL A 442 7.55 14.33 17.48
N LYS A 443 7.06 15.55 17.21
CA LYS A 443 7.57 16.80 17.77
C LYS A 443 6.58 17.41 18.77
N LEU A 444 6.53 16.85 19.98
CA LEU A 444 5.61 17.31 21.05
C LEU A 444 5.73 18.80 21.39
N GLN A 445 6.90 19.42 21.11
CA GLN A 445 7.17 20.84 21.44
C GLN A 445 6.69 21.82 20.36
N LYS A 446 6.21 21.38 19.22
CA LYS A 446 5.79 22.28 18.12
C LYS A 446 4.48 23.03 18.37
N GLY A 447 3.79 22.75 19.44
CA GLY A 447 2.45 23.24 19.78
C GLY A 447 1.42 22.11 19.73
N ASP A 448 0.14 22.48 19.65
CA ASP A 448 -0.95 21.51 19.64
C ASP A 448 -1.12 20.87 18.26
N PHE A 449 -1.50 19.58 18.27
CA PHE A 449 -1.82 18.81 17.06
C PHE A 449 -2.70 17.60 17.40
N ASN A 450 -3.38 17.04 16.41
CA ASN A 450 -4.26 15.87 16.59
C ASN A 450 -3.49 14.72 17.26
N GLY A 451 -4.08 14.10 18.29
CA GLY A 451 -3.46 12.98 19.01
C GLY A 451 -2.32 13.34 19.96
N ARG A 452 -1.90 14.62 20.06
CA ARG A 452 -0.77 15.04 20.91
C ARG A 452 -0.90 14.54 22.35
N ALA A 453 -2.05 14.76 22.97
CA ALA A 453 -2.30 14.37 24.36
C ALA A 453 -2.19 12.84 24.56
N ALA A 454 -2.64 12.06 23.58
CA ALA A 454 -2.49 10.61 23.60
C ALA A 454 -1.01 10.20 23.46
N LEU A 455 -0.28 10.80 22.51
CA LEU A 455 1.14 10.52 22.30
C LEU A 455 2.01 10.95 23.50
N GLU A 456 1.67 12.03 24.20
CA GLU A 456 2.33 12.41 25.47
C GLU A 456 2.12 11.35 26.55
N ARG A 457 0.88 10.85 26.72
CA ARG A 457 0.57 9.77 27.68
C ARG A 457 1.31 8.48 27.33
N ILE A 458 1.27 8.05 26.06
CA ILE A 458 1.95 6.83 25.59
C ILE A 458 3.46 6.94 25.84
N LYS A 459 4.06 8.10 25.52
CA LYS A 459 5.48 8.33 25.76
C LYS A 459 5.85 8.26 27.24
N ALA A 460 5.01 8.81 28.11
CA ALA A 460 5.25 8.80 29.55
C ALA A 460 5.08 7.39 30.17
N GLN A 461 4.13 6.61 29.69
CA GLN A 461 3.84 5.25 30.17
C GLN A 461 4.82 4.21 29.58
N GLY A 462 5.42 4.51 28.42
CA GLY A 462 6.15 3.55 27.62
C GLY A 462 5.23 2.64 26.82
N VAL A 463 5.80 1.96 25.83
CA VAL A 463 5.07 1.00 24.98
C VAL A 463 5.22 -0.43 25.49
N THR A 464 4.23 -1.27 25.25
CA THR A 464 4.23 -2.69 25.66
C THR A 464 4.74 -3.63 24.56
N ARG A 465 4.72 -3.17 23.32
CA ARG A 465 5.18 -3.89 22.09
C ARG A 465 6.00 -2.95 21.22
N LYS A 466 6.84 -3.53 20.36
CA LYS A 466 7.62 -2.78 19.36
C LYS A 466 7.67 -3.54 18.06
N LEU A 467 7.55 -2.81 16.96
CA LEU A 467 7.87 -3.34 15.64
C LEU A 467 9.35 -3.74 15.61
N SER A 468 9.61 -4.97 15.22
CA SER A 468 10.93 -5.59 15.28
C SER A 468 11.28 -6.19 13.92
N CYS A 469 12.54 -6.08 13.53
CA CYS A 469 13.11 -6.75 12.38
C CYS A 469 13.65 -8.11 12.82
N LEU A 470 13.28 -9.16 12.11
CA LEU A 470 13.76 -10.52 12.34
C LEU A 470 14.39 -11.09 11.08
N VAL A 471 15.42 -11.90 11.26
CA VAL A 471 16.02 -12.72 10.20
C VAL A 471 15.75 -14.18 10.52
N LEU A 472 15.17 -14.91 9.57
CA LEU A 472 14.92 -16.33 9.66
C LEU A 472 16.22 -17.11 9.42
N ASP A 473 16.39 -18.23 10.10
CA ASP A 473 17.59 -19.09 9.95
C ASP A 473 17.67 -19.75 8.57
N ASP A 474 16.50 -20.06 7.99
CA ASP A 474 16.41 -20.62 6.65
C ASP A 474 16.10 -19.49 5.62
N PRO A 475 17.05 -19.16 4.73
CA PRO A 475 16.88 -18.10 3.76
C PRO A 475 15.83 -18.41 2.68
N VAL A 476 15.41 -19.67 2.53
CA VAL A 476 14.37 -20.08 1.57
C VAL A 476 12.96 -19.94 2.16
N ALA A 477 12.85 -19.92 3.49
CA ALA A 477 11.60 -19.77 4.21
C ALA A 477 11.17 -18.29 4.20
N VAL A 478 10.29 -17.91 3.29
CA VAL A 478 9.81 -16.52 3.14
C VAL A 478 8.45 -16.34 3.81
N ALA A 479 8.41 -15.49 4.84
CA ALA A 479 7.16 -15.05 5.47
C ALA A 479 6.41 -14.07 4.55
N LEU A 480 5.09 -14.15 4.53
CA LEU A 480 4.22 -13.43 3.60
C LEU A 480 3.28 -12.42 4.28
N GLY A 481 3.20 -12.50 5.62
CA GLY A 481 2.30 -11.71 6.47
C GLY A 481 1.23 -12.57 7.15
N GLY A 482 1.00 -12.29 8.44
CA GLY A 482 0.03 -13.04 9.27
C GLY A 482 0.58 -14.27 9.99
N GLU A 483 1.79 -14.72 9.68
CA GLU A 483 2.41 -15.85 10.37
C GLU A 483 2.73 -15.52 11.83
N PRO A 484 2.44 -16.43 12.80
CA PRO A 484 2.68 -16.14 14.21
C PRO A 484 4.16 -16.21 14.58
N PHE A 485 4.57 -15.27 15.45
CA PHE A 485 5.81 -15.39 16.23
C PHE A 485 5.55 -16.18 17.49
N LEU A 486 6.43 -17.12 17.82
CA LEU A 486 6.27 -18.07 18.91
C LEU A 486 7.49 -18.11 19.84
N ASP A 487 7.22 -18.34 21.13
CA ASP A 487 8.17 -18.84 22.12
C ASP A 487 7.57 -20.10 22.74
N GLY A 488 8.02 -21.26 22.28
CA GLY A 488 7.38 -22.54 22.59
C GLY A 488 5.91 -22.58 22.14
N ALA A 489 4.97 -22.65 23.09
CA ALA A 489 3.54 -22.63 22.82
C ALA A 489 2.91 -21.22 22.86
N ARG A 490 3.67 -20.21 23.29
CA ARG A 490 3.18 -18.85 23.45
C ARG A 490 3.26 -18.10 22.14
N VAL A 491 2.13 -17.53 21.71
CA VAL A 491 2.07 -16.57 20.61
C VAL A 491 2.52 -15.21 21.14
N LEU A 492 3.50 -14.59 20.47
CA LEU A 492 4.07 -13.28 20.81
C LEU A 492 3.48 -12.15 19.98
N GLY A 493 3.06 -12.46 18.76
CA GLY A 493 2.56 -11.53 17.76
C GLY A 493 2.53 -12.22 16.40
N TYR A 494 2.50 -11.45 15.33
CA TYR A 494 2.47 -11.97 13.95
C TYR A 494 3.32 -11.11 13.02
N VAL A 495 3.68 -11.70 11.87
CA VAL A 495 4.40 -11.02 10.79
C VAL A 495 3.50 -9.98 10.14
N THR A 496 3.95 -8.74 10.06
CA THR A 496 3.25 -7.66 9.36
C THR A 496 3.71 -7.56 7.90
N SER A 497 5.00 -7.70 7.66
CA SER A 497 5.58 -7.80 6.33
C SER A 497 6.80 -8.71 6.32
N GLY A 498 7.07 -9.35 5.19
CA GLY A 498 8.20 -10.23 5.02
C GLY A 498 8.62 -10.38 3.57
N GLY A 499 9.83 -10.88 3.38
CA GLY A 499 10.39 -11.08 2.06
C GLY A 499 11.88 -11.46 2.11
N TYR A 500 12.46 -11.70 0.94
CA TYR A 500 13.89 -11.95 0.82
C TYR A 500 14.66 -10.67 0.54
N GLY A 501 15.67 -10.37 1.34
CA GLY A 501 16.62 -9.28 1.14
C GLY A 501 17.81 -9.74 0.30
N TYR A 502 17.87 -9.31 -0.96
CA TYR A 502 18.88 -9.79 -1.91
C TYR A 502 20.28 -9.26 -1.63
N THR A 503 20.43 -8.09 -1.00
CA THR A 503 21.73 -7.54 -0.59
C THR A 503 22.24 -8.25 0.67
N VAL A 504 21.38 -8.36 1.69
CA VAL A 504 21.74 -9.00 2.98
C VAL A 504 21.67 -10.51 2.92
N ARG A 505 21.15 -11.09 1.83
CA ARG A 505 21.02 -12.52 1.56
C ARG A 505 20.29 -13.27 2.67
N ALA A 506 19.19 -12.72 3.15
CA ALA A 506 18.45 -13.24 4.27
C ALA A 506 16.93 -13.14 4.06
N SER A 507 16.18 -14.08 4.64
CA SER A 507 14.73 -13.94 4.78
C SER A 507 14.44 -13.02 5.95
N ILE A 508 13.73 -11.94 5.70
CA ILE A 508 13.43 -10.87 6.64
C ILE A 508 11.93 -10.93 6.97
N ALA A 509 11.60 -10.74 8.24
CA ALA A 509 10.23 -10.56 8.71
C ALA A 509 10.17 -9.34 9.65
N TYR A 510 9.11 -8.57 9.53
CA TYR A 510 8.75 -7.52 10.47
C TYR A 510 7.48 -7.90 11.22
N GLY A 511 7.37 -7.46 12.47
CA GLY A 511 6.15 -7.59 13.24
C GLY A 511 6.34 -7.12 14.68
N TYR A 512 5.23 -6.97 15.37
CA TYR A 512 5.22 -6.45 16.73
C TYR A 512 5.49 -7.56 17.74
N LEU A 513 6.53 -7.38 18.54
CA LEU A 513 6.87 -8.25 19.67
C LEU A 513 6.66 -7.49 20.99
N PRO A 514 6.29 -8.20 22.10
CA PRO A 514 6.37 -7.63 23.43
C PRO A 514 7.78 -7.07 23.69
N VAL A 515 7.90 -5.94 24.39
CA VAL A 515 9.19 -5.25 24.57
C VAL A 515 10.30 -6.12 25.16
N ALA A 516 9.93 -7.13 25.96
CA ALA A 516 10.88 -8.10 26.52
C ALA A 516 11.53 -8.98 25.44
N TYR A 517 10.86 -9.19 24.32
CA TYR A 517 11.35 -9.97 23.18
C TYR A 517 11.92 -9.08 22.05
N ALA A 518 11.58 -7.80 22.02
CA ALA A 518 12.01 -6.84 21.00
C ALA A 518 13.47 -6.34 21.21
N VAL A 519 14.35 -7.25 21.65
CA VAL A 519 15.75 -6.95 21.96
C VAL A 519 16.64 -7.66 20.91
N PRO A 520 17.55 -6.96 20.22
CA PRO A 520 18.46 -7.59 19.26
C PRO A 520 19.21 -8.78 19.87
N GLY A 521 19.23 -9.90 19.14
CA GLY A 521 19.79 -11.18 19.57
C GLY A 521 18.77 -12.13 20.22
N THR A 522 17.56 -11.67 20.53
CA THR A 522 16.49 -12.55 21.04
C THR A 522 16.09 -13.57 19.98
N ARG A 523 15.96 -14.83 20.42
CA ARG A 523 15.53 -15.94 19.57
C ARG A 523 14.02 -16.16 19.74
N VAL A 524 13.34 -16.31 18.62
CA VAL A 524 11.92 -16.70 18.54
C VAL A 524 11.73 -17.68 17.37
N GLU A 525 10.53 -18.19 17.21
CA GLU A 525 10.17 -19.00 16.04
C GLU A 525 9.11 -18.28 15.21
N VAL A 526 9.13 -18.50 13.89
CA VAL A 526 8.08 -18.10 12.94
C VAL A 526 7.43 -19.36 12.40
N GLN A 527 6.11 -19.48 12.46
CA GLN A 527 5.43 -20.67 11.96
C GLN A 527 4.83 -20.39 10.58
N LEU A 528 5.40 -21.01 9.54
CA LEU A 528 4.92 -20.96 8.17
C LEU A 528 4.25 -22.30 7.82
N PHE A 529 2.96 -22.30 7.50
CA PHE A 529 2.20 -23.51 7.11
C PHE A 529 2.43 -24.73 8.02
N GLY A 530 2.48 -24.50 9.32
CA GLY A 530 2.66 -25.56 10.33
C GLY A 530 4.12 -25.95 10.62
N VAL A 531 5.08 -25.46 9.84
CA VAL A 531 6.52 -25.65 10.08
C VAL A 531 7.07 -24.46 10.85
N ARG A 532 7.86 -24.73 11.89
CA ARG A 532 8.52 -23.68 12.69
C ARG A 532 9.94 -23.46 12.23
N TYR A 533 10.28 -22.20 12.00
CA TYR A 533 11.61 -21.74 11.64
C TYR A 533 12.16 -20.86 12.75
N GLY A 534 13.39 -21.08 13.16
CA GLY A 534 14.07 -20.18 14.09
C GLY A 534 14.29 -18.83 13.45
N ALA A 535 14.15 -17.77 14.24
CA ALA A 535 14.40 -16.40 13.81
C ALA A 535 15.09 -15.60 14.93
N THR A 536 15.93 -14.65 14.53
CA THR A 536 16.64 -13.78 15.44
C THR A 536 16.18 -12.35 15.26
N VAL A 537 15.86 -11.67 16.35
CA VAL A 537 15.59 -10.23 16.35
C VAL A 537 16.88 -9.50 16.05
N MET A 538 16.84 -8.63 15.04
CA MET A 538 17.99 -7.89 14.54
C MET A 538 17.91 -6.41 14.93
N LYS A 539 19.08 -5.77 14.99
CA LYS A 539 19.14 -4.32 15.01
C LYS A 539 18.88 -3.79 13.60
N GLU A 540 17.87 -2.96 13.47
CA GLU A 540 17.53 -2.32 12.18
C GLU A 540 18.19 -0.95 12.00
N PRO A 541 18.37 -0.50 10.76
CA PRO A 541 18.16 -1.27 9.54
C PRO A 541 19.28 -2.28 9.29
N LEU A 542 18.97 -3.32 8.52
CA LEU A 542 19.97 -4.33 8.12
C LEU A 542 20.96 -3.79 7.09
N TYR A 543 20.50 -2.86 6.24
CA TYR A 543 21.29 -2.22 5.20
C TYR A 543 21.54 -0.75 5.54
N ASP A 544 22.79 -0.29 5.38
CA ASP A 544 23.24 1.09 5.56
C ASP A 544 22.68 1.76 6.85
N PRO A 545 23.01 1.23 8.04
CA PRO A 545 22.46 1.72 9.31
C PRO A 545 22.86 3.18 9.64
N LYS A 546 23.88 3.71 9.00
CA LYS A 546 24.35 5.09 9.19
C LYS A 546 23.82 6.08 8.16
N ASN A 547 23.02 5.60 7.19
CA ASN A 547 22.52 6.40 6.08
C ASN A 547 23.63 7.04 5.21
N GLU A 548 24.78 6.37 5.09
CA GLU A 548 25.91 6.86 4.29
C GLU A 548 25.58 6.82 2.79
N LYS A 549 24.85 5.80 2.34
CA LYS A 549 24.46 5.62 0.94
C LYS A 549 23.46 6.69 0.48
N ILE A 550 22.42 6.95 1.26
CA ILE A 550 21.40 7.94 0.88
C ILE A 550 21.93 9.39 0.95
N LYS A 551 23.02 9.63 1.69
CA LYS A 551 23.65 10.94 1.83
C LYS A 551 24.89 11.10 0.94
N ALA A 552 25.28 10.05 0.23
CA ALA A 552 26.48 10.02 -0.62
C ALA A 552 26.52 11.10 -1.70
#